data_130ea31b3056536d32087922584a6322
#
_entry.id   130ea31b3056536d32087922584a6322
#
_cell.length_a   1.000
_cell.length_b   1.000
_cell.length_c   1.000
_cell.angle_alpha   90.00
_cell.angle_beta   90.00
_cell.angle_gamma   90.00
#
_symmetry.space_group_name_H-M   'P 1'
#
loop_
_entity.id
_entity.type
_entity.pdbx_description
1 polymer ?
#
loop_
_entity_poly.entity_id
_entity_poly.type
_entity_poly.pdbx_seq_one_letter_code
_entity_poly.pdbx_strand_id
1 'polypeptide(L)'
;MNDHNYNIGFLNYCQICYSKDLLEVIDLGYQPLADDLIKVGEGNRECIHYPIKINLCKKCRYLQNNYIVGDKILYNKNYHYRPGISKSVVDNLRMLASKTIRNYDLKPDDLVVDIGSNDGTLLSQFKNLGHLNLLGVEPTGTYIFHKDHNINVVNDYFNLKSSEKIYAKYGKAKIITTTN
;
A
#
# COMPACT_ATOMS: atom_id res chain seq x y z
N MET A 1 17.81 13.47 9.57
CA MET A 1 17.21 13.02 8.29
C MET A 1 15.87 13.72 8.21
N ASN A 2 15.70 14.56 7.20
CA ASN A 2 14.50 15.37 7.09
C ASN A 2 13.28 14.45 6.94
N ASP A 3 12.30 14.61 7.83
CA ASP A 3 10.95 14.13 7.60
C ASP A 3 10.53 14.71 6.25
N HIS A 4 10.48 13.86 5.23
CA HIS A 4 9.89 14.24 3.96
C HIS A 4 8.40 14.41 4.22
N ASN A 5 8.02 15.63 4.63
CA ASN A 5 6.64 16.07 4.55
C ASN A 5 6.28 16.01 3.06
N TYR A 6 5.61 14.93 2.67
CA TYR A 6 4.98 14.87 1.36
C TYR A 6 4.05 16.06 1.26
N ASN A 7 4.35 16.98 0.35
CA ASN A 7 3.47 18.12 0.11
C ASN A 7 2.15 17.59 -0.43
N ILE A 8 1.12 17.57 0.43
CA ILE A 8 -0.26 17.32 -0.01
C ILE A 8 -0.65 18.46 -0.93
N GLY A 9 -1.24 18.14 -2.09
CA GLY A 9 -1.65 19.11 -3.07
C GLY A 9 -0.87 19.00 -4.39
N PHE A 10 -0.84 20.10 -5.14
CA PHE A 10 -0.20 20.13 -6.45
C PHE A 10 1.32 20.00 -6.38
N LEU A 11 1.86 19.14 -7.26
CA LEU A 11 3.28 18.94 -7.45
C LEU A 11 3.77 19.72 -8.68
N ASN A 12 4.75 20.59 -8.46
CA ASN A 12 5.43 21.35 -9.51
C ASN A 12 6.87 20.87 -9.76
N TYR A 13 7.21 19.68 -9.25
CA TYR A 13 8.50 19.04 -9.40
C TYR A 13 8.38 17.52 -9.45
N CYS A 14 9.38 16.86 -10.01
CA CYS A 14 9.48 15.40 -10.04
C CYS A 14 9.81 14.84 -8.64
N GLN A 15 9.03 13.89 -8.16
CA GLN A 15 9.23 13.25 -6.85
C GLN A 15 10.53 12.45 -6.75
N ILE A 16 11.12 12.06 -7.89
CA ILE A 16 12.35 11.23 -7.93
C ILE A 16 13.61 12.09 -8.04
N CYS A 17 13.66 13.04 -9.02
CA CYS A 17 14.89 13.78 -9.31
C CYS A 17 14.77 15.30 -9.04
N TYR A 18 13.64 15.73 -8.48
CA TYR A 18 13.33 17.12 -8.12
C TYR A 18 13.38 18.14 -9.28
N SER A 19 13.46 17.66 -10.52
CA SER A 19 13.39 18.52 -11.71
C SER A 19 12.00 19.16 -11.82
N LYS A 20 11.97 20.43 -12.22
CA LYS A 20 10.74 21.17 -12.54
C LYS A 20 10.31 21.01 -14.01
N ASP A 21 11.13 20.37 -14.85
CA ASP A 21 10.83 20.16 -16.26
C ASP A 21 9.85 18.98 -16.42
N LEU A 22 8.57 19.28 -16.23
CA LEU A 22 7.47 18.36 -16.30
C LEU A 22 6.63 18.64 -17.54
N LEU A 23 6.24 17.57 -18.25
CA LEU A 23 5.32 17.59 -19.38
C LEU A 23 4.01 16.94 -18.93
N GLU A 24 2.89 17.66 -19.04
CA GLU A 24 1.57 17.07 -18.87
C GLU A 24 1.29 16.11 -20.03
N VAL A 25 0.93 14.87 -19.70
CA VAL A 25 0.68 13.79 -20.66
C VAL A 25 -0.81 13.50 -20.77
N ILE A 26 -1.51 13.45 -19.62
CA ILE A 26 -2.94 13.14 -19.54
C ILE A 26 -3.57 14.08 -18.50
N ASP A 27 -4.73 14.63 -18.83
CA ASP A 27 -5.62 15.33 -17.90
C ASP A 27 -7.00 14.66 -17.93
N LEU A 28 -7.38 14.02 -16.83
CA LEU A 28 -8.68 13.39 -16.64
C LEU A 28 -9.66 14.26 -15.85
N GLY A 29 -9.28 15.52 -15.62
CA GLY A 29 -10.08 16.46 -14.83
C GLY A 29 -10.14 16.09 -13.35
N TYR A 30 -11.25 16.47 -12.71
CA TYR A 30 -11.49 16.21 -11.29
C TYR A 30 -12.36 14.97 -11.13
N GLN A 31 -11.91 14.02 -10.32
CA GLN A 31 -12.58 12.74 -10.06
C GLN A 31 -12.77 12.49 -8.56
N PRO A 32 -13.83 11.80 -8.15
CA PRO A 32 -13.97 11.34 -6.77
C PRO A 32 -12.92 10.27 -6.46
N LEU A 33 -12.66 10.01 -5.18
CA LEU A 33 -11.85 8.88 -4.77
C LEU A 33 -12.56 7.57 -5.11
N ALA A 34 -11.82 6.61 -5.69
CA ALA A 34 -12.39 5.33 -6.16
C ALA A 34 -13.05 4.52 -5.04
N ASP A 35 -12.48 4.57 -3.83
CA ASP A 35 -12.97 3.78 -2.68
C ASP A 35 -13.80 4.60 -1.68
N ASP A 36 -14.22 5.82 -2.05
CA ASP A 36 -15.16 6.64 -1.25
C ASP A 36 -16.59 6.28 -1.60
N LEU A 37 -17.01 5.07 -1.22
CA LEU A 37 -18.31 4.53 -1.56
C LEU A 37 -19.42 5.20 -0.76
N ILE A 38 -20.58 5.41 -1.41
CA ILE A 38 -21.82 5.89 -0.79
C ILE A 38 -22.71 4.67 -0.50
N LYS A 39 -23.20 4.55 0.73
CA LYS A 39 -24.09 3.46 1.08
C LYS A 39 -25.42 3.61 0.36
N VAL A 40 -26.01 2.48 -0.02
CA VAL A 40 -27.36 2.46 -0.61
C VAL A 40 -28.35 3.07 0.36
N GLY A 41 -29.07 4.11 -0.10
CA GLY A 41 -30.08 4.81 0.71
C GLY A 41 -29.57 6.07 1.46
N GLU A 42 -28.28 6.39 1.44
CA GLU A 42 -27.73 7.61 2.07
C GLU A 42 -27.97 8.89 1.24
N GLY A 43 -28.65 8.82 0.09
CA GLY A 43 -28.96 9.98 -0.73
C GLY A 43 -27.74 10.61 -1.42
N ASN A 44 -27.87 11.86 -1.83
CA ASN A 44 -26.80 12.61 -2.51
C ASN A 44 -25.82 13.18 -1.46
N ARG A 45 -24.76 12.43 -1.13
CA ARG A 45 -23.64 12.99 -0.39
C ARG A 45 -22.74 13.76 -1.36
N GLU A 46 -22.31 14.96 -0.97
CA GLU A 46 -21.28 15.68 -1.71
C GLU A 46 -19.97 14.86 -1.67
N CYS A 47 -19.44 14.53 -2.85
CA CYS A 47 -18.16 13.87 -2.98
C CYS A 47 -17.08 14.91 -3.28
N ILE A 48 -15.97 14.86 -2.55
CA ILE A 48 -14.81 15.69 -2.85
C ILE A 48 -14.13 15.10 -4.10
N HIS A 49 -13.86 15.96 -5.08
CA HIS A 49 -13.16 15.60 -6.31
C HIS A 49 -11.72 16.09 -6.27
N TYR A 50 -10.79 15.27 -6.73
CA TYR A 50 -9.37 15.56 -6.82
C TYR A 50 -8.91 15.55 -8.27
N PRO A 51 -7.95 16.42 -8.65
CA PRO A 51 -7.44 16.43 -10.02
C PRO A 51 -6.63 15.16 -10.29
N ILE A 52 -6.88 14.53 -11.45
CA ILE A 52 -6.08 13.42 -11.96
C ILE A 52 -5.39 13.87 -13.23
N LYS A 53 -4.14 14.27 -13.10
CA LYS A 53 -3.25 14.64 -14.20
C LYS A 53 -1.95 13.87 -14.08
N ILE A 54 -1.49 13.34 -15.20
CA ILE A 54 -0.23 12.60 -15.26
C ILE A 54 0.83 13.47 -15.93
N ASN A 55 1.92 13.68 -15.24
CA ASN A 55 3.09 14.39 -15.71
C ASN A 55 4.27 13.44 -15.97
N LEU A 56 4.95 13.65 -17.09
CA LEU A 56 6.23 13.02 -17.41
C LEU A 56 7.37 13.97 -17.02
N CYS A 57 8.27 13.51 -16.18
CA CYS A 57 9.54 14.22 -15.97
C CYS A 57 10.45 14.06 -17.18
N LYS A 58 10.78 15.16 -17.88
CA LYS A 58 11.66 15.12 -19.06
C LYS A 58 13.10 14.71 -18.71
N LYS A 59 13.55 14.95 -17.45
CA LYS A 59 14.90 14.60 -17.01
C LYS A 59 15.08 13.12 -16.73
N CYS A 60 14.24 12.52 -15.88
CA CYS A 60 14.41 11.11 -15.46
C CYS A 60 13.37 10.14 -16.06
N ARG A 61 12.43 10.64 -16.86
CA ARG A 61 11.36 9.88 -17.53
C ARG A 61 10.35 9.23 -16.58
N TYR A 62 10.30 9.64 -15.32
CA TYR A 62 9.31 9.18 -14.36
C TYR A 62 7.94 9.79 -14.66
N LEU A 63 6.90 8.94 -14.68
CA LEU A 63 5.50 9.36 -14.76
C LEU A 63 4.93 9.47 -13.34
N GLN A 64 4.25 10.57 -13.05
CA GLN A 64 3.67 10.81 -11.73
C GLN A 64 2.34 11.54 -11.84
N ASN A 65 1.47 11.35 -10.83
CA ASN A 65 0.36 12.27 -10.62
C ASN A 65 0.88 13.67 -10.31
N ASN A 66 0.16 14.69 -10.75
CA ASN A 66 0.50 16.06 -10.42
C ASN A 66 -0.09 16.54 -9.09
N TYR A 67 -0.88 15.68 -8.41
CA TYR A 67 -1.54 16.00 -7.15
C TYR A 67 -1.40 14.83 -6.17
N ILE A 68 -1.07 15.16 -4.91
CA ILE A 68 -1.00 14.19 -3.82
C ILE A 68 -2.20 14.40 -2.91
N VAL A 69 -3.03 13.38 -2.79
CA VAL A 69 -4.06 13.30 -1.75
C VAL A 69 -3.41 12.74 -0.47
N GLY A 70 -3.76 13.31 0.68
CA GLY A 70 -3.19 12.84 1.95
C GLY A 70 -3.54 11.37 2.24
N ASP A 71 -2.56 10.64 2.73
CA ASP A 71 -2.67 9.20 3.05
C ASP A 71 -3.85 8.89 3.98
N LYS A 72 -4.10 9.73 5.00
CA LYS A 72 -5.23 9.58 5.92
C LYS A 72 -6.60 9.75 5.27
N ILE A 73 -6.65 10.39 4.11
CA ILE A 73 -7.88 10.51 3.31
C ILE A 73 -8.05 9.25 2.47
N LEU A 74 -6.98 8.81 1.78
CA LEU A 74 -6.98 7.64 0.92
C LEU A 74 -7.16 6.33 1.71
N TYR A 75 -6.36 6.16 2.76
CA TYR A 75 -6.25 4.92 3.53
C TYR A 75 -6.81 5.12 4.94
N ASN A 76 -8.08 5.52 5.03
CA ASN A 76 -8.78 5.70 6.30
C ASN A 76 -9.36 4.38 6.85
N LYS A 77 -9.98 4.44 8.02
CA LYS A 77 -10.58 3.26 8.67
C LYS A 77 -11.72 2.60 7.89
N ASN A 78 -12.34 3.35 6.97
CA ASN A 78 -13.45 2.86 6.15
C ASN A 78 -12.99 2.37 4.76
N TYR A 79 -11.70 2.17 4.57
CA TYR A 79 -11.16 1.62 3.33
C TYR A 79 -11.71 0.21 3.08
N HIS A 80 -12.31 0.00 1.90
CA HIS A 80 -13.13 -1.19 1.62
C HIS A 80 -12.46 -2.22 0.73
N TYR A 81 -11.43 -1.84 -0.04
CA TYR A 81 -10.78 -2.76 -0.94
C TYR A 81 -10.13 -3.92 -0.18
N ARG A 82 -10.39 -5.15 -0.66
CA ARG A 82 -9.84 -6.38 -0.10
C ARG A 82 -9.40 -7.31 -1.22
N PRO A 83 -8.10 -7.61 -1.37
CA PRO A 83 -7.61 -8.52 -2.42
C PRO A 83 -8.15 -9.95 -2.28
N GLY A 84 -8.44 -10.40 -1.06
CA GLY A 84 -8.92 -11.76 -0.79
C GLY A 84 -10.28 -12.12 -1.39
N ILE A 85 -11.08 -11.14 -1.81
CA ILE A 85 -12.38 -11.41 -2.46
C ILE A 85 -12.26 -11.76 -3.96
N SER A 86 -11.10 -11.50 -4.57
CA SER A 86 -10.87 -11.76 -6.00
C SER A 86 -9.98 -12.98 -6.21
N LYS A 87 -10.53 -14.04 -6.79
CA LYS A 87 -9.79 -15.27 -7.05
C LYS A 87 -8.52 -15.03 -7.88
N SER A 88 -8.61 -14.22 -8.93
CA SER A 88 -7.46 -13.91 -9.79
C SER A 88 -6.34 -13.19 -9.04
N VAL A 89 -6.69 -12.28 -8.13
CA VAL A 89 -5.72 -11.59 -7.27
C VAL A 89 -5.07 -12.56 -6.29
N VAL A 90 -5.87 -13.42 -5.64
CA VAL A 90 -5.35 -14.47 -4.73
C VAL A 90 -4.37 -15.40 -5.46
N ASP A 91 -4.73 -15.87 -6.66
CA ASP A 91 -3.87 -16.74 -7.47
C ASP A 91 -2.54 -16.04 -7.84
N ASN A 92 -2.58 -14.74 -8.19
CA ASN A 92 -1.39 -13.95 -8.46
C ASN A 92 -0.51 -13.76 -7.21
N LEU A 93 -1.10 -13.45 -6.07
CA LEU A 93 -0.37 -13.31 -4.80
C LEU A 93 0.24 -14.65 -4.35
N ARG A 94 -0.43 -15.78 -4.60
CA ARG A 94 0.13 -17.12 -4.36
C ARG A 94 1.35 -17.37 -5.23
N MET A 95 1.30 -16.99 -6.51
CA MET A 95 2.44 -17.11 -7.41
C MET A 95 3.60 -16.21 -6.96
N LEU A 96 3.30 -14.98 -6.51
CA LEU A 96 4.30 -14.06 -5.95
C LEU A 96 4.99 -14.67 -4.74
N ALA A 97 4.23 -15.16 -3.74
CA ALA A 97 4.79 -15.80 -2.55
C ALA A 97 5.68 -16.99 -2.92
N SER A 98 5.20 -17.90 -3.80
CA SER A 98 5.96 -19.06 -4.25
C SER A 98 7.27 -18.68 -4.95
N LYS A 99 7.25 -17.67 -5.83
CA LYS A 99 8.46 -17.15 -6.49
C LYS A 99 9.43 -16.53 -5.49
N THR A 100 8.93 -15.76 -4.53
CA THR A 100 9.74 -15.11 -3.49
C THR A 100 10.47 -16.17 -2.65
N ILE A 101 9.74 -17.17 -2.16
CA ILE A 101 10.32 -18.27 -1.37
C ILE A 101 11.48 -18.92 -2.13
N ARG A 102 11.25 -19.29 -3.39
CA ARG A 102 12.23 -19.99 -4.21
C ARG A 102 13.45 -19.11 -4.56
N ASN A 103 13.22 -17.86 -4.97
CA ASN A 103 14.27 -16.99 -5.48
C ASN A 103 15.20 -16.49 -4.38
N TYR A 104 14.73 -16.42 -3.13
CA TYR A 104 15.51 -15.93 -1.99
C TYR A 104 15.82 -17.01 -0.97
N ASP A 105 15.57 -18.29 -1.30
CA ASP A 105 15.79 -19.45 -0.42
C ASP A 105 15.23 -19.19 0.99
N LEU A 106 13.99 -18.69 1.04
CA LEU A 106 13.33 -18.30 2.27
C LEU A 106 13.05 -19.53 3.13
N LYS A 107 13.46 -19.48 4.40
CA LYS A 107 13.23 -20.54 5.36
C LYS A 107 11.90 -20.33 6.10
N PRO A 108 11.27 -21.40 6.64
CA PRO A 108 9.98 -21.29 7.33
C PRO A 108 9.94 -20.28 8.48
N ASP A 109 11.07 -20.10 9.19
CA ASP A 109 11.19 -19.21 10.36
C ASP A 109 11.72 -17.81 10.01
N ASP A 110 12.08 -17.55 8.75
CA ASP A 110 12.49 -16.23 8.31
C ASP A 110 11.33 -15.24 8.42
N LEU A 111 11.58 -14.06 8.99
CA LEU A 111 10.56 -13.02 9.11
C LEU A 111 10.23 -12.42 7.75
N VAL A 112 8.96 -12.49 7.38
CA VAL A 112 8.37 -11.78 6.23
C VAL A 112 7.49 -10.65 6.76
N VAL A 113 7.75 -9.42 6.31
CA VAL A 113 6.93 -8.23 6.63
C VAL A 113 6.26 -7.73 5.37
N ASP A 114 4.93 -7.57 5.41
CA ASP A 114 4.15 -6.98 4.32
C ASP A 114 3.64 -5.60 4.72
N ILE A 115 4.06 -4.57 3.96
CA ILE A 115 3.70 -3.17 4.21
C ILE A 115 2.47 -2.82 3.37
N GLY A 116 1.42 -2.29 4.01
CA GLY A 116 0.11 -2.13 3.37
C GLY A 116 -0.56 -3.49 3.17
N SER A 117 -0.46 -4.35 4.19
CA SER A 117 -0.85 -5.77 4.09
C SER A 117 -2.35 -6.02 3.90
N ASN A 118 -3.16 -4.98 3.97
CA ASN A 118 -4.61 -4.98 3.75
C ASN A 118 -5.31 -6.06 4.62
N ASP A 119 -5.98 -7.03 4.00
CA ASP A 119 -6.66 -8.13 4.68
C ASP A 119 -5.75 -9.35 4.99
N GLY A 120 -4.45 -9.24 4.73
CA GLY A 120 -3.47 -10.30 4.98
C GLY A 120 -3.42 -11.38 3.90
N THR A 121 -4.06 -11.18 2.75
CA THR A 121 -4.15 -12.20 1.69
C THR A 121 -2.77 -12.64 1.19
N LEU A 122 -1.80 -11.73 0.96
CA LEU A 122 -0.45 -12.12 0.54
C LEU A 122 0.25 -12.94 1.61
N LEU A 123 0.21 -12.49 2.85
CA LEU A 123 0.84 -13.21 3.98
C LEU A 123 0.19 -14.59 4.20
N SER A 124 -1.12 -14.71 3.96
CA SER A 124 -1.79 -16.02 4.02
C SER A 124 -1.26 -17.00 2.97
N GLN A 125 -0.80 -16.50 1.81
CA GLN A 125 -0.18 -17.38 0.80
C GLN A 125 1.20 -17.87 1.26
N PHE A 126 2.02 -17.03 1.91
CA PHE A 126 3.26 -17.50 2.55
C PHE A 126 2.97 -18.56 3.61
N LYS A 127 1.95 -18.35 4.44
CA LYS A 127 1.53 -19.29 5.47
C LYS A 127 1.12 -20.64 4.89
N ASN A 128 0.30 -20.64 3.84
CA ASN A 128 -0.14 -21.84 3.14
C ASN A 128 1.03 -22.63 2.49
N LEU A 129 2.17 -21.97 2.28
CA LEU A 129 3.41 -22.54 1.77
C LEU A 129 4.40 -22.92 2.90
N GLY A 130 3.97 -22.90 4.16
CA GLY A 130 4.72 -23.38 5.31
C GLY A 130 5.54 -22.35 6.08
N HIS A 131 5.39 -21.05 5.77
CA HIS A 131 6.09 -19.96 6.48
C HIS A 131 5.22 -19.46 7.63
N LEU A 132 5.79 -19.37 8.83
CA LEU A 132 5.02 -19.08 10.05
C LEU A 132 5.38 -17.73 10.68
N ASN A 133 6.55 -17.18 10.40
CA ASN A 133 6.99 -15.90 10.95
C ASN A 133 6.59 -14.73 10.05
N LEU A 134 5.33 -14.33 10.15
CA LEU A 134 4.66 -13.38 9.25
C LEU A 134 4.13 -12.19 10.03
N LEU A 135 4.35 -10.99 9.48
CA LEU A 135 3.89 -9.74 10.07
C LEU A 135 3.31 -8.82 9.01
N GLY A 136 2.06 -8.39 9.21
CA GLY A 136 1.45 -7.31 8.44
C GLY A 136 1.67 -5.95 9.10
N VAL A 137 1.71 -4.90 8.28
CA VAL A 137 1.60 -3.50 8.73
C VAL A 137 0.47 -2.87 7.92
N GLU A 138 -0.63 -2.49 8.61
CA GLU A 138 -1.84 -2.04 7.93
C GLU A 138 -2.55 -0.95 8.73
N PRO A 139 -2.65 0.30 8.20
CA PRO A 139 -3.28 1.40 8.92
C PRO A 139 -4.80 1.39 8.88
N THR A 140 -5.42 0.77 7.87
CA THR A 140 -6.87 0.80 7.65
C THR A 140 -7.63 -0.21 8.51
N GLY A 141 -8.97 -0.16 8.47
CA GLY A 141 -9.82 -1.12 9.20
C GLY A 141 -9.70 -2.56 8.70
N THR A 142 -9.09 -2.80 7.54
CA THR A 142 -8.91 -4.14 6.99
C THR A 142 -7.95 -5.03 7.79
N TYR A 143 -7.11 -4.43 8.65
CA TYR A 143 -6.20 -5.18 9.54
C TYR A 143 -6.90 -6.27 10.36
N ILE A 144 -8.19 -6.09 10.68
CA ILE A 144 -8.97 -7.06 11.47
C ILE A 144 -9.04 -8.45 10.84
N PHE A 145 -8.93 -8.54 9.51
CA PHE A 145 -9.00 -9.81 8.79
C PHE A 145 -7.74 -10.67 8.93
N HIS A 146 -6.62 -10.12 9.43
CA HIS A 146 -5.42 -10.90 9.73
C HIS A 146 -5.67 -12.01 10.75
N LYS A 147 -6.62 -11.79 11.69
CA LYS A 147 -7.02 -12.80 12.67
C LYS A 147 -7.58 -14.07 12.01
N ASP A 148 -8.27 -13.94 10.87
CA ASP A 148 -8.87 -15.06 10.16
C ASP A 148 -7.79 -15.98 9.58
N HIS A 149 -6.60 -15.44 9.37
CA HIS A 149 -5.40 -16.15 8.92
C HIS A 149 -4.46 -16.51 10.07
N ASN A 150 -4.75 -16.08 11.30
CA ASN A 150 -3.84 -16.18 12.46
C ASN A 150 -2.44 -15.63 12.13
N ILE A 151 -2.39 -14.37 11.68
CA ILE A 151 -1.18 -13.62 11.30
C ILE A 151 -1.10 -12.37 12.18
N ASN A 152 0.11 -12.07 12.68
CA ASN A 152 0.35 -10.85 13.43
C ASN A 152 0.24 -9.62 12.53
N VAL A 153 -0.31 -8.53 13.08
CA VAL A 153 -0.42 -7.25 12.37
C VAL A 153 -0.14 -6.09 13.31
N VAL A 154 0.55 -5.09 12.79
CA VAL A 154 0.71 -3.77 13.41
C VAL A 154 -0.26 -2.81 12.71
N ASN A 155 -1.28 -2.34 13.45
CA ASN A 155 -2.24 -1.37 12.91
C ASN A 155 -1.67 0.05 13.02
N ASP A 156 -0.82 0.41 12.09
CA ASP A 156 -0.18 1.73 12.00
C ASP A 156 0.29 1.96 10.56
N TYR A 157 0.55 3.24 10.20
CA TYR A 157 1.29 3.57 8.99
C TYR A 157 2.75 3.15 9.13
N PHE A 158 3.31 2.61 8.03
CA PHE A 158 4.73 2.30 8.02
C PHE A 158 5.56 3.58 7.89
N ASN A 159 6.36 3.86 8.90
CA ASN A 159 7.26 5.01 8.99
C ASN A 159 8.47 4.64 9.86
N LEU A 160 9.43 5.56 10.02
CA LEU A 160 10.64 5.30 10.81
C LEU A 160 10.30 4.83 12.24
N LYS A 161 9.37 5.50 12.91
CA LYS A 161 8.98 5.17 14.29
C LYS A 161 8.34 3.78 14.40
N SER A 162 7.44 3.43 13.46
CA SER A 162 6.82 2.10 13.44
C SER A 162 7.82 1.01 13.06
N SER A 163 8.74 1.28 12.12
CA SER A 163 9.79 0.34 11.73
C SER A 163 10.77 0.02 12.86
N GLU A 164 11.16 1.02 13.67
CA GLU A 164 11.99 0.83 14.86
C GLU A 164 11.31 -0.07 15.91
N LYS A 165 10.01 0.15 16.15
CA LYS A 165 9.22 -0.70 17.06
C LYS A 165 9.10 -2.14 16.54
N ILE A 166 8.88 -2.30 15.23
CA ILE A 166 8.80 -3.61 14.57
C ILE A 166 10.14 -4.32 14.71
N TYR A 167 11.24 -3.63 14.40
CA TYR A 167 12.58 -4.20 14.53
C TYR A 167 12.89 -4.62 15.97
N ALA A 168 12.56 -3.78 16.95
CA ALA A 168 12.81 -4.08 18.36
C ALA A 168 12.03 -5.32 18.85
N LYS A 169 10.81 -5.53 18.34
CA LYS A 169 9.94 -6.63 18.77
C LYS A 169 10.12 -7.92 17.99
N TYR A 170 10.32 -7.83 16.67
CA TYR A 170 10.29 -8.98 15.77
C TYR A 170 11.65 -9.28 15.13
N GLY A 171 12.63 -8.38 15.28
CA GLY A 171 13.95 -8.51 14.68
C GLY A 171 14.00 -8.06 13.21
N LYS A 172 15.06 -8.50 12.51
CA LYS A 172 15.33 -8.14 11.13
C LYS A 172 14.49 -8.98 10.17
N ALA A 173 13.71 -8.34 9.32
CA ALA A 173 13.01 -9.02 8.24
C ALA A 173 13.99 -9.58 7.20
N LYS A 174 13.77 -10.80 6.75
CA LYS A 174 14.45 -11.41 5.62
C LYS A 174 13.88 -10.90 4.31
N ILE A 175 12.57 -10.75 4.26
CA ILE A 175 11.83 -10.23 3.11
C ILE A 175 10.88 -9.13 3.60
N ILE A 176 10.82 -8.05 2.83
CA ILE A 176 9.78 -7.03 2.94
C ILE A 176 9.05 -7.00 1.61
N THR A 177 7.73 -7.10 1.67
CA THR A 177 6.85 -6.93 0.52
C THR A 177 6.04 -5.64 0.67
N THR A 178 5.72 -5.04 -0.46
CA THR A 178 4.77 -3.95 -0.57
C THR A 178 4.14 -4.07 -1.94
N THR A 179 2.84 -4.26 -2.01
CA THR A 179 2.09 -4.48 -3.24
C THR A 179 0.99 -3.45 -3.35
N ASN A 180 0.93 -2.75 -4.50
CA ASN A 180 0.02 -1.64 -4.82
C ASN A 180 0.29 -0.36 -4.04
#